data_8b6af6934085e88938af73d953a153f0
#
_entry.id   8b6af6934085e88938af73d953a153f0
#
_cell.length_a   1.000
_cell.length_b   1.000
_cell.length_c   1.000
_cell.angle_alpha   90.00
_cell.angle_beta   90.00
_cell.angle_gamma   90.00
#
_symmetry.space_group_name_H-M   'P 1'
#
loop_
_entity.id
_entity.type
_entity.pdbx_description
1 polymer ?
#
loop_
_entity_poly.entity_id
_entity_poly.type
_entity_poly.pdbx_seq_one_letter_code
_entity_poly.pdbx_strand_id
1 'polypeptide(L)'
;MKGVGAPQYYLGGDVIELDNQWHREGIQTVFSTETYIKNCLEKLAKMLNIEQFGTQRTPMDSEYHPELDESPLCDAQHITKYKSLLGCANWIIILGRFDIQFAVTTLAWYSNAPRQGHLKALQHVFGYLRKWNKGKIVIDIEDPPVRDEVKVTSGQNWSEMYPDAVEDIPTDIPVPKGRTATVTAYVDADHARDKVTRRSVTGVLLLINNTPLQWVSKRQPTVETSTYGAELIATHVAIDMIIEVRYKLRMLGVPIRGSALLLGDNMSVVLNTTIPASPLKKKHLSCAYHRIREAIAAGIIDYAHIESKENMADIFTKPLPPQAFYTLLKKYLFRNPKFNNPAVPLTNEDTAMSEGE
;
A
#
# COMPACT_ATOMS: atom_id res chain seq x y z
N MET A 1 -27.69 24.79 3.35
CA MET A 1 -26.85 23.58 3.24
C MET A 1 -25.59 23.80 4.05
N LYS A 2 -25.31 22.95 5.03
CA LYS A 2 -23.99 22.96 5.71
C LYS A 2 -23.03 22.17 4.84
N GLY A 3 -21.84 22.72 4.53
CA GLY A 3 -20.77 22.01 3.82
C GLY A 3 -20.63 22.36 2.33
N VAL A 4 -21.00 23.55 1.93
CA VAL A 4 -20.71 24.08 0.58
C VAL A 4 -19.42 24.89 0.65
N GLY A 5 -18.34 24.38 0.06
CA GLY A 5 -17.02 25.01 0.03
C GLY A 5 -15.91 23.97 -0.14
N ALA A 6 -14.66 24.44 -0.25
CA ALA A 6 -13.49 23.57 -0.27
C ALA A 6 -13.41 22.76 1.05
N PRO A 7 -13.17 21.44 0.99
CA PRO A 7 -13.07 20.62 2.18
C PRO A 7 -11.83 21.03 3.00
N GLN A 8 -12.02 21.32 4.28
CA GLN A 8 -10.92 21.65 5.21
C GLN A 8 -10.57 20.51 6.14
N TYR A 9 -11.53 19.60 6.37
CA TYR A 9 -11.40 18.50 7.29
C TYR A 9 -12.27 17.31 6.85
N TYR A 10 -11.71 16.11 6.89
CA TYR A 10 -12.44 14.90 6.55
C TYR A 10 -12.04 13.74 7.46
N LEU A 11 -13.00 13.21 8.23
CA LEU A 11 -12.88 12.00 9.06
C LEU A 11 -11.69 11.96 10.04
N GLY A 12 -11.12 13.10 10.40
CA GLY A 12 -9.94 13.18 11.28
C GLY A 12 -8.65 13.62 10.57
N GLY A 13 -8.69 13.77 9.27
CA GLY A 13 -7.57 14.33 8.48
C GLY A 13 -7.84 15.77 8.06
N ASP A 14 -6.80 16.56 8.02
CA ASP A 14 -6.80 17.94 7.56
C ASP A 14 -6.61 17.96 6.03
N VAL A 15 -7.47 18.66 5.33
CA VAL A 15 -7.33 18.92 3.89
C VAL A 15 -6.72 20.31 3.73
N ILE A 16 -5.53 20.36 3.16
CA ILE A 16 -4.72 21.57 3.06
C ILE A 16 -4.50 21.88 1.59
N GLU A 17 -4.85 23.09 1.19
CA GLU A 17 -4.50 23.65 -0.12
C GLU A 17 -3.18 24.40 0.00
N LEU A 18 -2.21 24.03 -0.81
CA LEU A 18 -0.90 24.68 -0.88
C LEU A 18 -0.78 25.39 -2.23
N ASP A 19 -0.36 26.66 -2.16
CA ASP A 19 0.06 27.36 -3.37
C ASP A 19 1.31 26.67 -3.94
N ASN A 20 1.20 26.19 -5.16
CA ASN A 20 2.27 25.45 -5.84
C ASN A 20 2.40 25.95 -7.28
N GLN A 21 3.32 26.89 -7.49
CA GLN A 21 3.59 27.48 -8.82
C GLN A 21 4.04 26.46 -9.87
N TRP A 22 4.42 25.24 -9.45
CA TRP A 22 4.84 24.12 -10.31
C TRP A 22 3.68 23.19 -10.67
N HIS A 23 2.51 23.36 -10.04
CA HIS A 23 1.29 22.64 -10.39
C HIS A 23 0.53 23.41 -11.47
N ARG A 24 -0.06 22.70 -12.46
CA ARG A 24 -0.76 23.35 -13.57
C ARG A 24 -1.85 24.33 -13.14
N GLU A 25 -2.50 24.07 -12.02
CA GLU A 25 -3.57 24.91 -11.47
C GLU A 25 -3.07 25.85 -10.37
N GLY A 26 -1.76 25.86 -10.07
CA GLY A 26 -1.18 26.69 -9.02
C GLY A 26 -1.54 26.28 -7.59
N ILE A 27 -2.43 25.30 -7.42
CA ILE A 27 -2.90 24.79 -6.13
C ILE A 27 -2.69 23.28 -6.07
N GLN A 28 -2.17 22.78 -4.95
CA GLN A 28 -2.04 21.37 -4.69
C GLN A 28 -2.74 21.01 -3.39
N THR A 29 -3.63 20.03 -3.45
CA THR A 29 -4.34 19.55 -2.27
C THR A 29 -3.53 18.47 -1.57
N VAL A 30 -3.46 18.57 -0.26
CA VAL A 30 -2.74 17.64 0.61
C VAL A 30 -3.67 17.13 1.70
N PHE A 31 -3.66 15.82 1.95
CA PHE A 31 -4.38 15.20 3.05
C PHE A 31 -3.38 14.82 4.16
N SER A 32 -3.51 15.45 5.33
CA SER A 32 -2.61 15.30 6.48
C SER A 32 -3.34 14.71 7.69
N THR A 33 -2.70 13.78 8.37
CA THR A 33 -3.20 13.17 9.60
C THR A 33 -2.44 13.61 10.86
N GLU A 34 -1.61 14.66 10.73
CA GLU A 34 -0.70 15.10 11.80
C GLU A 34 -1.46 15.45 13.09
N THR A 35 -2.52 16.25 12.98
CA THR A 35 -3.35 16.66 14.14
C THR A 35 -3.99 15.48 14.84
N TYR A 36 -4.54 14.53 14.06
CA TYR A 36 -5.15 13.32 14.62
C TYR A 36 -4.12 12.46 15.35
N ILE A 37 -2.94 12.25 14.76
CA ILE A 37 -1.87 11.46 15.36
C ILE A 37 -1.42 12.08 16.69
N LYS A 38 -1.19 13.40 16.77
CA LYS A 38 -0.81 14.08 18.01
C LYS A 38 -1.83 13.86 19.12
N ASN A 39 -3.11 14.09 18.82
CA ASN A 39 -4.21 13.90 19.79
C ASN A 39 -4.32 12.42 20.22
N CYS A 40 -4.10 11.49 19.30
CA CYS A 40 -4.14 10.06 19.58
C CYS A 40 -2.97 9.65 20.51
N LEU A 41 -1.75 10.12 20.25
CA LEU A 41 -0.58 9.84 21.06
C LEU A 41 -0.76 10.30 22.52
N GLU A 42 -1.28 11.50 22.74
CA GLU A 42 -1.56 12.02 24.08
C GLU A 42 -2.59 11.17 24.84
N LYS A 43 -3.71 10.83 24.19
CA LYS A 43 -4.76 9.99 24.79
C LYS A 43 -4.25 8.59 25.14
N LEU A 44 -3.48 7.98 24.25
CA LEU A 44 -2.95 6.64 24.44
C LEU A 44 -1.84 6.60 25.49
N ALA A 45 -0.99 7.63 25.58
CA ALA A 45 0.02 7.75 26.63
C ALA A 45 -0.65 7.80 28.03
N LYS A 46 -1.71 8.59 28.19
CA LYS A 46 -2.52 8.63 29.45
C LYS A 46 -3.12 7.26 29.76
N MET A 47 -3.71 6.57 28.77
CA MET A 47 -4.29 5.24 28.96
C MET A 47 -3.26 4.20 29.41
N LEU A 48 -2.05 4.29 28.90
CA LEU A 48 -0.93 3.38 29.23
C LEU A 48 -0.20 3.77 30.52
N ASN A 49 -0.49 4.94 31.08
CA ASN A 49 0.22 5.52 32.24
C ASN A 49 1.73 5.69 31.94
N ILE A 50 2.05 6.22 30.76
CA ILE A 50 3.40 6.59 30.35
C ILE A 50 3.43 8.09 30.09
N GLU A 51 4.58 8.72 30.27
CA GLU A 51 4.74 10.14 29.97
C GLU A 51 4.55 10.41 28.46
N GLN A 52 5.23 9.61 27.65
CA GLN A 52 5.16 9.67 26.19
C GLN A 52 5.69 8.36 25.56
N PHE A 53 5.34 8.14 24.30
CA PHE A 53 5.95 7.06 23.52
C PHE A 53 7.43 7.38 23.24
N GLY A 54 8.28 6.37 23.17
CA GLY A 54 9.63 6.50 22.64
C GLY A 54 9.65 6.95 21.18
N THR A 55 10.81 7.13 20.59
CA THR A 55 10.96 7.44 19.16
C THR A 55 11.58 6.27 18.42
N GLN A 56 11.01 5.91 17.26
CA GLN A 56 11.46 4.79 16.46
C GLN A 56 11.73 5.21 15.02
N ARG A 57 12.64 4.50 14.32
CA ARG A 57 13.01 4.79 12.93
C ARG A 57 12.03 4.16 11.94
N THR A 58 11.55 2.95 12.21
CA THR A 58 10.61 2.17 11.38
C THR A 58 9.43 1.71 12.23
N PRO A 59 8.29 1.36 11.64
CA PRO A 59 7.12 0.87 12.39
C PRO A 59 7.35 -0.47 13.08
N MET A 60 8.28 -1.29 12.57
CA MET A 60 8.62 -2.60 13.11
C MET A 60 10.11 -2.86 12.86
N ASP A 61 10.74 -3.52 13.79
CA ASP A 61 12.12 -3.97 13.63
C ASP A 61 12.22 -5.02 12.53
N SER A 62 13.27 -4.95 11.68
CA SER A 62 13.45 -5.86 10.54
C SER A 62 13.59 -7.33 10.94
N GLU A 63 14.14 -7.58 12.12
CA GLU A 63 14.36 -8.93 12.64
C GLU A 63 13.22 -9.44 13.54
N TYR A 64 12.20 -8.61 13.80
CA TYR A 64 11.11 -9.01 14.69
C TYR A 64 10.15 -9.99 14.03
N HIS A 65 9.96 -11.12 14.70
CA HIS A 65 9.05 -12.20 14.34
C HIS A 65 8.02 -12.39 15.47
N PRO A 66 6.86 -11.73 15.43
CA PRO A 66 5.87 -11.80 16.49
C PRO A 66 5.34 -13.21 16.74
N GLU A 67 5.36 -14.08 15.72
CA GLU A 67 4.96 -15.47 15.82
C GLU A 67 5.89 -16.32 16.72
N LEU A 68 7.09 -15.83 16.97
CA LEU A 68 8.09 -16.48 17.86
C LEU A 68 8.16 -15.85 19.25
N ASP A 69 7.25 -14.93 19.59
CA ASP A 69 7.24 -14.27 20.89
C ASP A 69 6.88 -15.25 22.01
N GLU A 70 7.79 -15.47 22.96
CA GLU A 70 7.62 -16.36 24.13
C GLU A 70 7.32 -15.60 25.43
N SER A 71 7.17 -14.27 25.38
CA SER A 71 6.88 -13.45 26.54
C SER A 71 5.52 -13.84 27.17
N PRO A 72 5.29 -13.52 28.46
CA PRO A 72 4.03 -13.85 29.13
C PRO A 72 2.81 -13.30 28.40
N LEU A 73 1.69 -14.02 28.46
CA LEU A 73 0.40 -13.56 27.95
C LEU A 73 -0.04 -12.29 28.69
N CYS A 74 -0.70 -11.41 27.98
CA CYS A 74 -1.34 -10.24 28.56
C CYS A 74 -2.55 -10.64 29.41
N ASP A 75 -2.77 -9.95 30.53
CA ASP A 75 -4.01 -10.02 31.31
C ASP A 75 -5.15 -9.28 30.60
N ALA A 76 -6.36 -9.38 31.13
CA ALA A 76 -7.55 -8.76 30.55
C ALA A 76 -7.44 -7.24 30.37
N GLN A 77 -6.75 -6.54 31.29
CA GLN A 77 -6.53 -5.10 31.19
C GLN A 77 -5.57 -4.76 30.06
N HIS A 78 -4.47 -5.49 29.92
CA HIS A 78 -3.51 -5.32 28.83
C HIS A 78 -4.10 -5.70 27.48
N ILE A 79 -4.95 -6.74 27.39
CA ILE A 79 -5.69 -7.08 26.17
C ILE A 79 -6.59 -5.93 25.73
N THR A 80 -7.30 -5.28 26.66
CA THR A 80 -8.16 -4.12 26.37
C THR A 80 -7.32 -2.95 25.84
N LYS A 81 -6.19 -2.65 26.47
CA LYS A 81 -5.24 -1.63 26.01
C LYS A 81 -4.71 -1.96 24.61
N TYR A 82 -4.32 -3.21 24.36
CA TYR A 82 -3.83 -3.68 23.06
C TYR A 82 -4.86 -3.46 21.96
N LYS A 83 -6.12 -3.85 22.17
CA LYS A 83 -7.21 -3.65 21.22
C LYS A 83 -7.48 -2.16 20.95
N SER A 84 -7.39 -1.32 21.98
CA SER A 84 -7.53 0.13 21.83
C SER A 84 -6.40 0.73 20.96
N LEU A 85 -5.16 0.32 21.18
CA LEU A 85 -4.02 0.71 20.34
C LEU A 85 -4.23 0.26 18.89
N LEU A 86 -4.62 -1.00 18.67
CA LEU A 86 -4.91 -1.51 17.31
C LEU A 86 -6.01 -0.72 16.62
N GLY A 87 -7.09 -0.41 17.32
CA GLY A 87 -8.20 0.40 16.78
C GLY A 87 -7.75 1.78 16.33
N CYS A 88 -6.96 2.48 17.15
CA CYS A 88 -6.38 3.77 16.78
C CYS A 88 -5.41 3.66 15.58
N ALA A 89 -4.54 2.65 15.57
CA ALA A 89 -3.58 2.45 14.48
C ALA A 89 -4.29 2.12 13.15
N ASN A 90 -5.32 1.27 13.17
CA ASN A 90 -6.13 0.97 11.99
C ASN A 90 -6.82 2.23 11.43
N TRP A 91 -7.34 3.11 12.30
CA TRP A 91 -7.92 4.36 11.85
C TRP A 91 -6.87 5.29 11.19
N ILE A 92 -5.69 5.39 11.78
CA ILE A 92 -4.57 6.15 11.23
C ILE A 92 -4.16 5.62 9.83
N ILE A 93 -4.20 4.29 9.62
CA ILE A 93 -3.96 3.66 8.32
C ILE A 93 -5.02 4.12 7.31
N ILE A 94 -6.31 4.06 7.67
CA ILE A 94 -7.42 4.47 6.80
C ILE A 94 -7.29 5.94 6.42
N LEU A 95 -6.78 6.78 7.33
CA LEU A 95 -6.50 8.19 7.07
C LEU A 95 -5.25 8.45 6.21
N GLY A 96 -4.62 7.41 5.65
CA GLY A 96 -3.53 7.56 4.70
C GLY A 96 -2.13 7.22 5.21
N ARG A 97 -1.96 6.82 6.48
CA ARG A 97 -0.65 6.36 7.00
C ARG A 97 -0.48 4.87 6.71
N PHE A 98 -0.40 4.57 5.42
CA PHE A 98 -0.21 3.19 4.95
C PHE A 98 1.17 2.61 5.30
N ASP A 99 2.12 3.45 5.66
CA ASP A 99 3.47 3.08 6.09
C ASP A 99 3.50 2.19 7.35
N ILE A 100 2.46 2.24 8.18
CA ILE A 100 2.34 1.35 9.35
C ILE A 100 1.49 0.10 9.08
N GLN A 101 0.95 -0.07 7.88
CA GLN A 101 -0.03 -1.12 7.54
C GLN A 101 0.50 -2.52 7.87
N PHE A 102 1.69 -2.88 7.40
CA PHE A 102 2.27 -4.20 7.63
C PHE A 102 2.40 -4.52 9.13
N ALA A 103 3.00 -3.59 9.89
CA ALA A 103 3.22 -3.78 11.33
C ALA A 103 1.91 -3.97 12.09
N VAL A 104 0.91 -3.12 11.82
CA VAL A 104 -0.39 -3.17 12.51
C VAL A 104 -1.18 -4.40 12.12
N THR A 105 -1.21 -4.77 10.83
CA THR A 105 -1.91 -5.98 10.37
C THR A 105 -1.30 -7.23 10.96
N THR A 106 0.03 -7.33 10.99
CA THR A 106 0.74 -8.47 11.59
C THR A 106 0.44 -8.59 13.08
N LEU A 107 0.49 -7.50 13.83
CA LEU A 107 0.17 -7.50 15.24
C LEU A 107 -1.32 -7.78 15.51
N ALA A 108 -2.22 -7.39 14.62
CA ALA A 108 -3.65 -7.67 14.74
C ALA A 108 -3.97 -9.19 14.76
N TRP A 109 -3.13 -10.04 14.18
CA TRP A 109 -3.31 -11.50 14.23
C TRP A 109 -3.29 -12.07 15.65
N TYR A 110 -2.67 -11.36 16.59
CA TYR A 110 -2.54 -11.75 18.00
C TYR A 110 -3.56 -11.09 18.92
N SER A 111 -4.56 -10.37 18.39
CA SER A 111 -5.50 -9.54 19.16
C SER A 111 -6.35 -10.30 20.19
N ASN A 112 -6.56 -11.62 20.00
CA ASN A 112 -7.33 -12.44 20.94
C ASN A 112 -6.50 -12.90 22.15
N ALA A 113 -5.22 -13.16 21.98
CA ALA A 113 -4.32 -13.60 23.02
C ALA A 113 -2.93 -12.94 22.84
N PRO A 114 -2.81 -11.62 22.97
CA PRO A 114 -1.53 -10.95 22.80
C PRO A 114 -0.59 -11.28 23.97
N ARG A 115 0.70 -11.27 23.66
CA ARG A 115 1.77 -11.36 24.63
C ARG A 115 2.34 -9.98 24.96
N GLN A 116 3.11 -9.88 26.02
CA GLN A 116 3.73 -8.61 26.44
C GLN A 116 4.68 -8.05 25.36
N GLY A 117 5.37 -8.91 24.61
CA GLY A 117 6.19 -8.52 23.47
C GLY A 117 5.36 -7.90 22.33
N HIS A 118 4.18 -8.49 22.02
CA HIS A 118 3.26 -7.90 21.03
C HIS A 118 2.78 -6.50 21.45
N LEU A 119 2.50 -6.29 22.75
CA LEU A 119 2.12 -4.98 23.27
C LEU A 119 3.26 -3.97 23.13
N LYS A 120 4.51 -4.36 23.42
CA LYS A 120 5.70 -3.53 23.23
C LYS A 120 5.92 -3.20 21.75
N ALA A 121 5.75 -4.19 20.86
CA ALA A 121 5.85 -3.96 19.42
C ALA A 121 4.78 -3.00 18.90
N LEU A 122 3.57 -3.04 19.45
CA LEU A 122 2.53 -2.08 19.08
C LEU A 122 2.83 -0.67 19.63
N GLN A 123 3.42 -0.56 20.83
CA GLN A 123 3.93 0.73 21.33
C GLN A 123 5.08 1.28 20.48
N HIS A 124 5.91 0.40 19.91
CA HIS A 124 6.95 0.76 18.94
C HIS A 124 6.36 1.45 17.69
N VAL A 125 5.22 0.95 17.16
CA VAL A 125 4.50 1.60 16.05
C VAL A 125 4.12 3.04 16.41
N PHE A 126 3.61 3.29 17.62
CA PHE A 126 3.29 4.65 18.06
C PHE A 126 4.53 5.51 18.31
N GLY A 127 5.65 4.91 18.69
CA GLY A 127 6.95 5.57 18.75
C GLY A 127 7.43 6.05 17.37
N TYR A 128 7.19 5.25 16.33
CA TYR A 128 7.43 5.65 14.94
C TYR A 128 6.51 6.80 14.54
N LEU A 129 5.21 6.69 14.79
CA LEU A 129 4.24 7.75 14.48
C LEU A 129 4.55 9.07 15.21
N ARG A 130 5.09 9.01 16.44
CA ARG A 130 5.54 10.21 17.17
C ARG A 130 6.66 10.92 16.45
N LYS A 131 7.66 10.20 15.98
CA LYS A 131 8.80 10.76 15.25
C LYS A 131 8.40 11.26 13.86
N TRP A 132 7.52 10.53 13.18
CA TRP A 132 7.17 10.71 11.77
C TRP A 132 5.69 11.08 11.59
N ASN A 133 5.19 12.02 12.42
CA ASN A 133 3.78 12.44 12.39
C ASN A 133 3.40 13.27 11.16
N LYS A 134 4.37 13.83 10.42
CA LYS A 134 4.16 14.74 9.27
C LYS A 134 3.92 14.03 7.94
N GLY A 135 3.82 12.69 7.91
CA GLY A 135 3.46 11.95 6.71
C GLY A 135 2.09 12.37 6.20
N LYS A 136 2.00 12.68 4.90
CA LYS A 136 0.80 13.21 4.24
C LYS A 136 0.69 12.70 2.81
N ILE A 137 -0.54 12.52 2.33
CA ILE A 137 -0.82 12.19 0.93
C ILE A 137 -0.95 13.50 0.15
N VAL A 138 -0.18 13.61 -0.91
CA VAL A 138 -0.30 14.69 -1.88
C VAL A 138 -1.21 14.22 -3.00
N ILE A 139 -2.30 14.95 -3.26
CA ILE A 139 -3.19 14.68 -4.40
C ILE A 139 -2.46 15.16 -5.65
N ASP A 140 -2.03 14.21 -6.47
CA ASP A 140 -1.25 14.46 -7.68
C ASP A 140 -1.97 13.83 -8.88
N ILE A 141 -2.38 14.68 -9.80
CA ILE A 141 -3.19 14.34 -10.97
C ILE A 141 -2.35 13.98 -12.20
N GLU A 142 -1.02 14.09 -12.10
CA GLU A 142 -0.12 13.67 -13.16
C GLU A 142 0.09 12.13 -13.11
N ASP A 143 0.58 11.56 -14.20
CA ASP A 143 0.91 10.14 -14.22
C ASP A 143 2.13 9.84 -13.36
N PRO A 144 2.20 8.67 -12.69
CA PRO A 144 3.41 8.27 -12.00
C PRO A 144 4.55 8.07 -13.01
N PRO A 145 5.77 8.58 -12.73
CA PRO A 145 6.93 8.50 -13.65
C PRO A 145 7.25 7.09 -14.13
N VAL A 146 7.00 6.10 -13.28
CA VAL A 146 7.25 4.67 -13.59
C VAL A 146 6.54 4.20 -14.86
N ARG A 147 5.45 4.84 -15.27
CA ARG A 147 4.72 4.47 -16.51
C ARG A 147 5.55 4.68 -17.77
N ASP A 148 6.45 5.63 -17.76
CA ASP A 148 7.35 5.94 -18.90
C ASP A 148 8.63 5.10 -18.87
N GLU A 149 8.98 4.54 -17.71
CA GLU A 149 10.24 3.82 -17.48
C GLU A 149 10.12 2.32 -17.74
N VAL A 150 8.94 1.73 -17.58
CA VAL A 150 8.76 0.28 -17.70
C VAL A 150 8.37 -0.15 -19.13
N LYS A 151 8.89 -1.31 -19.52
CA LYS A 151 8.51 -1.95 -20.78
C LYS A 151 7.30 -2.86 -20.56
N VAL A 152 6.22 -2.51 -21.20
CA VAL A 152 5.01 -3.34 -21.22
C VAL A 152 5.08 -4.32 -22.39
N THR A 153 4.75 -5.59 -22.14
CA THR A 153 4.61 -6.59 -23.20
C THR A 153 3.21 -6.45 -23.82
N SER A 154 3.06 -5.46 -24.69
CA SER A 154 1.81 -5.22 -25.42
C SER A 154 1.79 -5.92 -26.78
N GLY A 155 0.58 -6.04 -27.36
CA GLY A 155 0.40 -6.54 -28.74
C GLY A 155 0.43 -8.05 -28.91
N GLN A 156 0.35 -8.83 -27.85
CA GLN A 156 0.18 -10.28 -27.92
C GLN A 156 -1.22 -10.66 -28.41
N ASN A 157 -1.31 -11.68 -29.25
CA ASN A 157 -2.62 -12.21 -29.69
C ASN A 157 -3.16 -13.20 -28.66
N TRP A 158 -4.27 -12.83 -28.01
CA TRP A 158 -4.95 -13.65 -27.00
C TRP A 158 -6.19 -14.36 -27.52
N SER A 159 -6.61 -14.11 -28.77
CA SER A 159 -7.89 -14.56 -29.33
C SER A 159 -8.06 -16.07 -29.37
N GLU A 160 -6.95 -16.83 -29.49
CA GLU A 160 -7.02 -18.30 -29.46
C GLU A 160 -7.29 -18.87 -28.05
N MET A 161 -6.85 -18.15 -27.01
CA MET A 161 -6.93 -18.65 -25.62
C MET A 161 -8.08 -18.04 -24.84
N TYR A 162 -8.40 -16.79 -25.12
CA TYR A 162 -9.42 -16.00 -24.41
C TYR A 162 -10.23 -15.18 -25.45
N PRO A 163 -10.99 -15.86 -26.35
CA PRO A 163 -11.72 -15.18 -27.45
C PRO A 163 -12.79 -14.21 -26.92
N ASP A 164 -13.37 -14.50 -25.78
CA ASP A 164 -14.47 -13.74 -25.18
C ASP A 164 -14.01 -12.79 -24.08
N ALA A 165 -12.71 -12.64 -23.88
CA ALA A 165 -12.18 -11.77 -22.83
C ALA A 165 -12.42 -10.29 -23.17
N VAL A 166 -13.36 -9.69 -22.47
CA VAL A 166 -13.68 -8.26 -22.54
C VAL A 166 -13.86 -7.70 -21.13
N GLU A 167 -13.59 -6.41 -20.96
CA GLU A 167 -13.92 -5.74 -19.71
C GLU A 167 -15.44 -5.55 -19.63
N ASP A 168 -16.07 -6.09 -18.58
CA ASP A 168 -17.50 -5.92 -18.32
C ASP A 168 -17.77 -4.47 -17.89
N ILE A 169 -18.37 -3.69 -18.80
CA ILE A 169 -18.71 -2.29 -18.58
C ILE A 169 -20.23 -2.16 -18.56
N PRO A 170 -20.85 -1.75 -17.44
CA PRO A 170 -22.29 -1.53 -17.40
C PRO A 170 -22.77 -0.53 -18.46
N THR A 171 -23.95 -0.78 -19.02
CA THR A 171 -24.53 0.06 -20.10
C THR A 171 -25.10 1.38 -19.61
N ASP A 172 -25.36 1.50 -18.31
CA ASP A 172 -25.99 2.65 -17.64
C ASP A 172 -25.00 3.59 -16.95
N ILE A 173 -23.71 3.50 -17.29
CA ILE A 173 -22.69 4.39 -16.71
C ILE A 173 -22.92 5.86 -17.15
N PRO A 174 -22.62 6.83 -16.28
CA PRO A 174 -22.66 8.24 -16.62
C PRO A 174 -21.72 8.57 -17.77
N VAL A 175 -22.09 9.56 -18.60
CA VAL A 175 -21.18 10.07 -19.62
C VAL A 175 -19.91 10.62 -18.97
N PRO A 176 -18.72 10.14 -19.35
CA PRO A 176 -17.47 10.55 -18.72
C PRO A 176 -17.21 12.05 -18.90
N LYS A 177 -16.82 12.72 -17.80
CA LYS A 177 -16.50 14.15 -17.77
C LYS A 177 -15.25 14.41 -16.96
N GLY A 178 -14.56 15.50 -17.27
CA GLY A 178 -13.38 15.94 -16.54
C GLY A 178 -12.07 15.36 -17.06
N ARG A 179 -11.06 15.31 -16.20
CA ARG A 179 -9.74 14.79 -16.55
C ARG A 179 -9.74 13.27 -16.59
N THR A 180 -8.96 12.74 -17.53
CA THR A 180 -8.73 11.31 -17.64
C THR A 180 -7.86 10.81 -16.49
N ALA A 181 -8.29 9.73 -15.84
CA ALA A 181 -7.52 9.04 -14.80
C ALA A 181 -6.76 7.86 -15.36
N THR A 182 -5.60 7.58 -14.79
CA THR A 182 -4.84 6.33 -14.96
C THR A 182 -4.82 5.55 -13.67
N VAL A 183 -4.77 4.23 -13.76
CA VAL A 183 -4.67 3.34 -12.62
C VAL A 183 -3.32 2.63 -12.68
N THR A 184 -2.59 2.65 -11.58
CA THR A 184 -1.30 1.95 -11.44
C THR A 184 -1.32 1.17 -10.12
N ALA A 185 -0.81 -0.05 -10.10
CA ALA A 185 -0.69 -0.84 -8.88
C ALA A 185 0.69 -1.49 -8.78
N TYR A 186 1.23 -1.50 -7.56
CA TYR A 186 2.40 -2.28 -7.17
C TYR A 186 1.95 -3.51 -6.41
N VAL A 187 2.57 -4.65 -6.67
CA VAL A 187 2.27 -5.91 -6.00
C VAL A 187 3.54 -6.63 -5.57
N ASP A 188 3.49 -7.26 -4.40
CA ASP A 188 4.56 -8.10 -3.84
C ASP A 188 3.98 -9.20 -2.96
N ALA A 189 4.74 -10.28 -2.76
CA ALA A 189 4.44 -11.30 -1.77
C ALA A 189 5.70 -11.77 -1.04
N ASP A 190 5.76 -11.60 0.28
CA ASP A 190 6.80 -12.21 1.10
C ASP A 190 6.47 -13.69 1.37
N HIS A 191 7.16 -14.58 0.63
CA HIS A 191 6.92 -16.02 0.66
C HIS A 191 7.27 -16.65 2.00
N ALA A 192 6.30 -17.36 2.59
CA ALA A 192 6.48 -18.11 3.84
C ALA A 192 7.02 -17.25 5.01
N ARG A 193 6.63 -15.98 5.07
CA ARG A 193 7.05 -15.00 6.09
C ARG A 193 6.80 -15.49 7.51
N ASP A 194 5.62 -15.99 7.79
CA ASP A 194 5.26 -16.56 9.09
C ASP A 194 6.04 -17.88 9.31
N LYS A 195 6.99 -17.87 10.22
CA LYS A 195 7.88 -19.03 10.49
C LYS A 195 7.17 -20.24 11.09
N VAL A 196 6.01 -20.02 11.72
CA VAL A 196 5.20 -21.09 12.35
C VAL A 196 4.20 -21.67 11.34
N THR A 197 3.39 -20.81 10.70
CA THR A 197 2.34 -21.27 9.78
C THR A 197 2.83 -21.38 8.34
N ARG A 198 4.00 -20.85 8.01
CA ARG A 198 4.59 -20.77 6.67
C ARG A 198 3.72 -20.06 5.63
N ARG A 199 2.78 -19.23 6.09
CA ARG A 199 1.92 -18.43 5.22
C ARG A 199 2.66 -17.20 4.72
N SER A 200 2.40 -16.87 3.47
CA SER A 200 2.92 -15.68 2.80
C SER A 200 2.09 -14.44 3.14
N VAL A 201 2.63 -13.28 2.89
CA VAL A 201 1.93 -12.01 3.01
C VAL A 201 1.83 -11.35 1.63
N THR A 202 0.63 -10.96 1.24
CA THR A 202 0.36 -10.16 0.03
C THR A 202 0.43 -8.68 0.37
N GLY A 203 1.13 -7.91 -0.45
CA GLY A 203 1.17 -6.45 -0.43
C GLY A 203 0.69 -5.85 -1.75
N VAL A 204 -0.17 -4.83 -1.68
CA VAL A 204 -0.63 -4.07 -2.85
C VAL A 204 -0.69 -2.59 -2.50
N LEU A 205 -0.20 -1.74 -3.40
CA LEU A 205 -0.44 -0.30 -3.40
C LEU A 205 -1.08 0.09 -4.72
N LEU A 206 -2.28 0.65 -4.69
CA LEU A 206 -3.00 1.12 -5.87
C LEU A 206 -3.05 2.65 -5.89
N LEU A 207 -2.74 3.22 -7.04
CA LEU A 207 -2.73 4.64 -7.31
C LEU A 207 -3.82 5.00 -8.34
N ILE A 208 -4.41 6.19 -8.17
CA ILE A 208 -5.05 6.91 -9.27
C ILE A 208 -4.12 8.06 -9.64
N ASN A 209 -3.71 8.09 -10.91
CA ASN A 209 -2.61 8.96 -11.33
C ASN A 209 -1.40 8.74 -10.42
N ASN A 210 -0.81 9.77 -9.84
CA ASN A 210 0.30 9.63 -8.90
C ASN A 210 -0.13 9.77 -7.41
N THR A 211 -1.41 9.50 -7.11
CA THR A 211 -2.00 9.58 -5.77
C THR A 211 -2.29 8.19 -5.21
N PRO A 212 -1.74 7.79 -4.05
CA PRO A 212 -2.15 6.57 -3.34
C PRO A 212 -3.63 6.59 -2.99
N LEU A 213 -4.36 5.53 -3.38
CA LEU A 213 -5.80 5.40 -3.15
C LEU A 213 -6.15 4.24 -2.23
N GLN A 214 -5.58 3.07 -2.52
CA GLN A 214 -5.83 1.84 -1.76
C GLN A 214 -4.54 1.11 -1.50
N TRP A 215 -4.46 0.46 -0.34
CA TRP A 215 -3.32 -0.33 0.10
C TRP A 215 -3.77 -1.54 0.89
N VAL A 216 -3.06 -2.64 0.72
CA VAL A 216 -3.36 -3.91 1.38
C VAL A 216 -2.08 -4.55 1.88
N SER A 217 -2.13 -5.03 3.12
CA SER A 217 -1.21 -6.01 3.68
C SER A 217 -2.04 -7.14 4.25
N LYS A 218 -1.94 -8.35 3.68
CA LYS A 218 -2.81 -9.45 4.05
C LYS A 218 -2.07 -10.78 4.02
N ARG A 219 -2.17 -11.55 5.12
CA ARG A 219 -1.68 -12.93 5.15
C ARG A 219 -2.52 -13.81 4.22
N GLN A 220 -1.84 -14.57 3.37
CA GLN A 220 -2.50 -15.49 2.45
C GLN A 220 -3.20 -16.63 3.20
N PRO A 221 -4.37 -17.08 2.75
CA PRO A 221 -5.10 -18.16 3.42
C PRO A 221 -4.45 -19.54 3.20
N THR A 222 -3.70 -19.69 2.11
CA THR A 222 -3.01 -20.93 1.73
C THR A 222 -1.51 -20.84 2.00
N VAL A 223 -0.84 -21.98 2.05
CA VAL A 223 0.62 -22.08 2.12
C VAL A 223 1.12 -22.47 0.73
N GLU A 224 1.87 -21.57 0.13
CA GLU A 224 2.48 -21.79 -1.17
C GLU A 224 3.86 -22.43 -1.06
N THR A 225 4.17 -23.32 -2.01
CA THR A 225 5.43 -24.06 -2.02
C THR A 225 6.58 -23.32 -2.70
N SER A 226 6.32 -22.12 -3.23
CA SER A 226 7.33 -21.30 -3.91
C SER A 226 6.95 -19.82 -3.92
N THR A 227 7.95 -18.96 -4.05
CA THR A 227 7.78 -17.51 -4.30
C THR A 227 6.86 -17.25 -5.49
N TYR A 228 7.04 -17.95 -6.60
CA TYR A 228 6.17 -17.83 -7.78
C TYR A 228 4.67 -18.00 -7.42
N GLY A 229 4.31 -19.00 -6.60
CA GLY A 229 2.92 -19.23 -6.22
C GLY A 229 2.36 -18.11 -5.32
N ALA A 230 3.14 -17.67 -4.36
CA ALA A 230 2.77 -16.57 -3.47
C ALA A 230 2.56 -15.26 -4.26
N GLU A 231 3.46 -14.95 -5.19
CA GLU A 231 3.37 -13.78 -6.07
C GLU A 231 2.17 -13.85 -7.01
N LEU A 232 1.88 -15.03 -7.58
CA LEU A 232 0.73 -15.21 -8.45
C LEU A 232 -0.61 -14.95 -7.70
N ILE A 233 -0.71 -15.40 -6.44
CA ILE A 233 -1.87 -15.12 -5.58
C ILE A 233 -1.96 -13.63 -5.26
N ALA A 234 -0.84 -12.98 -4.96
CA ALA A 234 -0.82 -11.54 -4.70
C ALA A 234 -1.26 -10.74 -5.94
N THR A 235 -0.76 -11.13 -7.12
CA THR A 235 -1.14 -10.53 -8.40
C THR A 235 -2.65 -10.66 -8.67
N HIS A 236 -3.25 -11.81 -8.37
CA HIS A 236 -4.70 -12.01 -8.48
C HIS A 236 -5.46 -11.01 -7.58
N VAL A 237 -5.04 -10.83 -6.33
CA VAL A 237 -5.66 -9.85 -5.42
C VAL A 237 -5.54 -8.42 -5.96
N ALA A 238 -4.40 -8.05 -6.50
CA ALA A 238 -4.19 -6.72 -7.10
C ALA A 238 -5.11 -6.47 -8.29
N ILE A 239 -5.35 -7.48 -9.12
CA ILE A 239 -6.26 -7.39 -10.27
C ILE A 239 -7.70 -7.15 -9.84
N ASP A 240 -8.18 -7.87 -8.83
CA ASP A 240 -9.54 -7.67 -8.33
C ASP A 240 -9.72 -6.25 -7.77
N MET A 241 -8.72 -5.70 -7.08
CA MET A 241 -8.71 -4.30 -6.63
C MET A 241 -8.73 -3.32 -7.81
N ILE A 242 -7.95 -3.59 -8.86
CA ILE A 242 -7.93 -2.76 -10.08
C ILE A 242 -9.30 -2.74 -10.75
N ILE A 243 -9.92 -3.90 -10.93
CA ILE A 243 -11.25 -4.03 -11.55
C ILE A 243 -12.29 -3.25 -10.73
N GLU A 244 -12.27 -3.41 -9.41
CA GLU A 244 -13.16 -2.68 -8.50
C GLU A 244 -13.00 -1.15 -8.66
N VAL A 245 -11.78 -0.64 -8.70
CA VAL A 245 -11.51 0.80 -8.82
C VAL A 245 -11.90 1.30 -10.21
N ARG A 246 -11.56 0.58 -11.27
CA ARG A 246 -11.99 0.95 -12.64
C ARG A 246 -13.51 1.02 -12.76
N TYR A 247 -14.23 0.06 -12.19
CA TYR A 247 -15.68 0.07 -12.13
C TYR A 247 -16.21 1.31 -11.40
N LYS A 248 -15.70 1.60 -10.19
CA LYS A 248 -16.09 2.77 -9.39
C LYS A 248 -15.84 4.08 -10.11
N LEU A 249 -14.70 4.24 -10.78
CA LEU A 249 -14.38 5.44 -11.55
C LEU A 249 -15.39 5.65 -12.68
N ARG A 250 -15.77 4.59 -13.40
CA ARG A 250 -16.80 4.67 -14.44
C ARG A 250 -18.16 5.06 -13.87
N MET A 251 -18.57 4.46 -12.76
CA MET A 251 -19.82 4.81 -12.08
C MET A 251 -19.85 6.26 -11.57
N LEU A 252 -18.69 6.84 -11.30
CA LEU A 252 -18.55 8.27 -10.98
C LEU A 252 -18.44 9.18 -12.22
N GLY A 253 -18.47 8.61 -13.43
CA GLY A 253 -18.30 9.37 -14.68
C GLY A 253 -16.87 9.90 -14.90
N VAL A 254 -15.86 9.27 -14.31
CA VAL A 254 -14.46 9.62 -14.54
C VAL A 254 -13.93 8.86 -15.75
N PRO A 255 -13.41 9.56 -16.78
CA PRO A 255 -12.80 8.89 -17.93
C PRO A 255 -11.51 8.17 -17.52
N ILE A 256 -11.35 6.92 -17.97
CA ILE A 256 -10.16 6.10 -17.68
C ILE A 256 -9.33 5.96 -18.96
N ARG A 257 -8.02 6.15 -18.87
CA ARG A 257 -7.09 6.01 -20.00
C ARG A 257 -6.50 4.62 -20.05
N GLY A 258 -6.83 3.85 -21.08
CA GLY A 258 -6.23 2.55 -21.40
C GLY A 258 -6.33 1.51 -20.30
N SER A 259 -5.42 0.55 -20.34
CA SER A 259 -5.23 -0.46 -19.32
C SER A 259 -4.59 0.10 -18.04
N ALA A 260 -4.89 -0.52 -16.90
CA ALA A 260 -4.17 -0.23 -15.68
C ALA A 260 -2.76 -0.84 -15.73
N LEU A 261 -1.76 -0.12 -15.24
CA LEU A 261 -0.40 -0.65 -15.14
C LEU A 261 -0.24 -1.42 -13.82
N LEU A 262 0.04 -2.71 -13.91
CA LEU A 262 0.39 -3.56 -12.77
C LEU A 262 1.90 -3.79 -12.76
N LEU A 263 2.54 -3.63 -11.60
CA LEU A 263 3.98 -3.71 -11.41
C LEU A 263 4.32 -4.76 -10.35
N GLY A 264 5.12 -5.75 -10.72
CA GLY A 264 5.64 -6.77 -9.81
C GLY A 264 7.12 -7.05 -10.10
N ASP A 265 7.85 -7.51 -9.11
CA ASP A 265 9.29 -7.76 -9.23
C ASP A 265 9.65 -9.22 -9.55
N ASN A 266 8.68 -10.10 -9.63
CA ASN A 266 8.89 -11.48 -10.01
C ASN A 266 8.78 -11.67 -11.55
N MET A 267 9.92 -11.60 -12.22
CA MET A 267 9.99 -11.77 -13.68
C MET A 267 9.33 -13.08 -14.17
N SER A 268 9.41 -14.16 -13.38
CA SER A 268 8.79 -15.44 -13.77
C SER A 268 7.28 -15.35 -13.80
N VAL A 269 6.65 -14.62 -12.88
CA VAL A 269 5.21 -14.38 -12.88
C VAL A 269 4.83 -13.50 -14.07
N VAL A 270 5.55 -12.39 -14.27
CA VAL A 270 5.30 -11.48 -15.40
C VAL A 270 5.35 -12.25 -16.72
N LEU A 271 6.45 -12.93 -17.04
CA LEU A 271 6.62 -13.64 -18.31
C LEU A 271 5.60 -14.78 -18.47
N ASN A 272 5.32 -15.53 -17.41
CA ASN A 272 4.39 -16.66 -17.48
C ASN A 272 2.94 -16.22 -17.73
N THR A 273 2.58 -15.03 -17.26
CA THR A 273 1.20 -14.52 -17.42
C THR A 273 1.02 -13.63 -18.65
N THR A 274 2.08 -12.98 -19.16
CA THR A 274 2.00 -12.07 -20.32
C THR A 274 2.30 -12.74 -21.67
N ILE A 275 2.89 -13.94 -21.68
CA ILE A 275 3.17 -14.69 -22.91
C ILE A 275 2.08 -15.73 -23.14
N PRO A 276 1.30 -15.65 -24.24
CA PRO A 276 0.18 -16.58 -24.50
C PRO A 276 0.61 -18.06 -24.52
N ALA A 277 1.75 -18.40 -25.11
CA ALA A 277 2.24 -19.76 -25.20
C ALA A 277 2.80 -20.35 -23.90
N SER A 278 2.90 -19.56 -22.81
CA SER A 278 3.43 -20.05 -21.53
C SER A 278 2.51 -21.04 -20.85
N PRO A 279 2.97 -22.26 -20.49
CA PRO A 279 2.12 -23.26 -19.85
C PRO A 279 2.04 -23.05 -18.34
N LEU A 280 0.88 -23.40 -17.75
CA LEU A 280 0.73 -23.51 -16.32
C LEU A 280 1.38 -24.80 -15.79
N LYS A 281 2.42 -24.65 -14.96
CA LYS A 281 3.12 -25.80 -14.36
C LYS A 281 2.48 -26.31 -13.06
N LYS A 282 1.74 -25.45 -12.34
CA LYS A 282 1.14 -25.76 -11.03
C LYS A 282 -0.39 -25.73 -11.10
N LYS A 283 -1.02 -26.90 -11.21
CA LYS A 283 -2.48 -27.04 -11.40
C LYS A 283 -3.33 -26.35 -10.32
N HIS A 284 -2.87 -26.33 -9.06
CA HIS A 284 -3.62 -25.70 -7.96
C HIS A 284 -3.70 -24.18 -8.08
N LEU A 285 -2.84 -23.54 -8.90
CA LEU A 285 -2.87 -22.11 -9.18
C LEU A 285 -3.67 -21.74 -10.43
N SER A 286 -4.41 -22.67 -11.01
CA SER A 286 -5.11 -22.48 -12.28
C SER A 286 -6.04 -21.27 -12.26
N CYS A 287 -6.85 -21.10 -11.21
CA CYS A 287 -7.77 -19.95 -11.11
C CYS A 287 -7.04 -18.62 -11.14
N ALA A 288 -5.99 -18.45 -10.33
CA ALA A 288 -5.23 -17.22 -10.30
C ALA A 288 -4.51 -16.97 -11.64
N TYR A 289 -3.90 -18.00 -12.21
CA TYR A 289 -3.21 -17.93 -13.48
C TYR A 289 -4.14 -17.48 -14.63
N HIS A 290 -5.29 -18.10 -14.79
CA HIS A 290 -6.23 -17.76 -15.84
C HIS A 290 -6.87 -16.39 -15.62
N ARG A 291 -7.19 -16.03 -14.37
CA ARG A 291 -7.72 -14.69 -14.03
C ARG A 291 -6.80 -13.56 -14.44
N ILE A 292 -5.48 -13.71 -14.23
CA ILE A 292 -4.49 -12.72 -14.64
C ILE A 292 -4.46 -12.59 -16.16
N ARG A 293 -4.37 -13.69 -16.86
CA ARG A 293 -4.28 -13.74 -18.32
C ARG A 293 -5.53 -13.21 -19.01
N GLU A 294 -6.70 -13.55 -18.48
CA GLU A 294 -8.00 -13.03 -18.92
C GLU A 294 -8.05 -11.50 -18.77
N ALA A 295 -7.59 -10.95 -17.64
CA ALA A 295 -7.54 -9.51 -17.42
C ALA A 295 -6.57 -8.80 -18.40
N ILE A 296 -5.46 -9.45 -18.77
CA ILE A 296 -4.55 -8.94 -19.80
C ILE A 296 -5.21 -9.02 -21.18
N ALA A 297 -5.81 -10.15 -21.52
CA ALA A 297 -6.49 -10.35 -22.80
C ALA A 297 -7.65 -9.36 -23.02
N ALA A 298 -8.39 -9.05 -21.95
CA ALA A 298 -9.47 -8.06 -21.95
C ALA A 298 -8.99 -6.60 -21.97
N GLY A 299 -7.67 -6.33 -21.94
CA GLY A 299 -7.12 -4.98 -21.89
C GLY A 299 -7.42 -4.23 -20.59
N ILE A 300 -7.73 -4.94 -19.52
CA ILE A 300 -7.96 -4.36 -18.19
C ILE A 300 -6.64 -3.91 -17.58
N ILE A 301 -5.59 -4.75 -17.71
CA ILE A 301 -4.25 -4.50 -17.17
C ILE A 301 -3.16 -4.70 -18.24
N ASP A 302 -2.08 -3.96 -18.05
CA ASP A 302 -0.75 -4.24 -18.59
C ASP A 302 0.15 -4.64 -17.42
N TYR A 303 0.78 -5.81 -17.48
CA TYR A 303 1.66 -6.28 -16.42
C TYR A 303 3.12 -6.11 -16.80
N ALA A 304 3.88 -5.39 -16.00
CA ALA A 304 5.28 -5.10 -16.23
C ALA A 304 6.15 -5.46 -15.03
N HIS A 305 7.42 -5.76 -15.29
CA HIS A 305 8.41 -6.00 -14.27
C HIS A 305 9.00 -4.68 -13.76
N ILE A 306 9.20 -4.59 -12.44
CA ILE A 306 9.92 -3.52 -11.77
C ILE A 306 11.06 -4.09 -10.92
N GLU A 307 12.15 -3.35 -10.73
CA GLU A 307 13.22 -3.77 -9.84
C GLU A 307 12.74 -3.80 -8.38
N SER A 308 13.12 -4.85 -7.61
CA SER A 308 12.66 -5.03 -6.22
C SER A 308 12.93 -3.82 -5.32
N LYS A 309 14.07 -3.14 -5.49
CA LYS A 309 14.40 -1.91 -4.72
C LYS A 309 13.44 -0.74 -4.97
N GLU A 310 12.65 -0.79 -6.05
CA GLU A 310 11.69 0.24 -6.45
C GLU A 310 10.24 -0.20 -6.24
N ASN A 311 10.02 -1.48 -5.88
CA ASN A 311 8.69 -2.00 -5.64
C ASN A 311 8.10 -1.45 -4.34
N MET A 312 7.14 -0.54 -4.49
CA MET A 312 6.44 0.07 -3.36
C MET A 312 5.68 -0.93 -2.49
N ALA A 313 5.32 -2.09 -3.05
CA ALA A 313 4.56 -3.09 -2.32
C ALA A 313 5.37 -3.80 -1.22
N ASP A 314 6.69 -3.73 -1.26
CA ASP A 314 7.60 -4.30 -0.23
C ASP A 314 7.27 -3.83 1.19
N ILE A 315 6.86 -2.56 1.34
CA ILE A 315 6.50 -2.01 2.67
C ILE A 315 5.26 -2.66 3.30
N PHE A 316 4.47 -3.40 2.50
CA PHE A 316 3.25 -4.08 2.95
C PHE A 316 3.45 -5.58 3.20
N THR A 317 4.61 -6.14 2.86
CA THR A 317 4.88 -7.58 2.95
C THR A 317 5.91 -7.94 4.01
N LYS A 318 6.87 -7.04 4.26
CA LYS A 318 7.98 -7.28 5.18
C LYS A 318 8.43 -6.00 5.90
N PRO A 319 9.02 -6.09 7.10
CA PRO A 319 9.67 -4.95 7.71
C PRO A 319 11.00 -4.70 6.97
N LEU A 320 11.22 -3.47 6.58
CA LEU A 320 12.40 -3.06 5.84
C LEU A 320 13.40 -2.32 6.74
N PRO A 321 14.71 -2.42 6.45
CA PRO A 321 15.71 -1.55 7.07
C PRO A 321 15.39 -0.07 6.82
N PRO A 322 15.73 0.85 7.74
CA PRO A 322 15.33 2.26 7.68
C PRO A 322 15.60 2.92 6.33
N GLN A 323 16.80 2.73 5.77
CA GLN A 323 17.18 3.35 4.50
C GLN A 323 16.28 2.92 3.33
N ALA A 324 16.02 1.61 3.18
CA ALA A 324 15.15 1.07 2.12
C ALA A 324 13.70 1.55 2.31
N PHE A 325 13.19 1.51 3.55
CA PHE A 325 11.86 1.96 3.92
C PHE A 325 11.63 3.42 3.53
N TYR A 326 12.56 4.31 3.90
CA TYR A 326 12.46 5.73 3.55
C TYR A 326 12.58 6.00 2.07
N THR A 327 13.45 5.29 1.36
CA THR A 327 13.63 5.45 -0.08
C THR A 327 12.32 5.22 -0.84
N LEU A 328 11.52 4.26 -0.39
CA LEU A 328 10.19 4.02 -0.96
C LEU A 328 9.17 5.08 -0.51
N LEU A 329 9.06 5.35 0.78
CA LEU A 329 8.03 6.24 1.32
C LEU A 329 8.13 7.70 0.88
N LYS A 330 9.35 8.22 0.65
CA LYS A 330 9.54 9.61 0.21
C LYS A 330 8.86 9.92 -1.11
N LYS A 331 8.57 8.91 -1.93
CA LYS A 331 7.88 9.06 -3.20
C LYS A 331 6.42 9.51 -3.01
N TYR A 332 5.79 9.17 -1.87
CA TYR A 332 4.36 9.37 -1.66
C TYR A 332 4.01 10.09 -0.35
N LEU A 333 4.48 9.62 0.82
CA LEU A 333 4.06 10.18 2.12
C LEU A 333 4.90 11.36 2.62
N PHE A 334 6.17 11.40 2.24
CA PHE A 334 7.11 12.46 2.67
C PHE A 334 7.57 13.32 1.50
N ARG A 335 6.83 13.29 0.41
CA ARG A 335 7.08 14.12 -0.77
C ARG A 335 6.92 15.59 -0.41
N ASN A 336 7.87 16.42 -0.85
CA ASN A 336 7.71 17.87 -0.73
C ASN A 336 6.75 18.37 -1.83
N PRO A 337 5.58 18.90 -1.47
CA PRO A 337 4.60 19.35 -2.45
C PRO A 337 5.08 20.53 -3.31
N LYS A 338 6.09 21.29 -2.85
CA LYS A 338 6.65 22.43 -3.58
C LYS A 338 7.59 22.03 -4.72
N PHE A 339 8.04 20.79 -4.76
CA PHE A 339 8.97 20.29 -5.77
C PHE A 339 8.46 18.97 -6.31
N ASN A 340 8.13 18.95 -7.61
CA ASN A 340 7.83 17.70 -8.32
C ASN A 340 9.09 16.81 -8.51
N ASN A 341 10.20 17.18 -7.87
CA ASN A 341 11.44 16.45 -7.98
C ASN A 341 11.62 15.54 -6.76
N PRO A 342 11.79 14.21 -6.94
CA PRO A 342 12.09 13.29 -5.84
C PRO A 342 13.46 13.50 -5.18
N ALA A 343 14.27 14.42 -5.67
CA ALA A 343 15.65 14.67 -5.25
C ALA A 343 15.80 15.97 -4.43
N VAL A 344 14.97 16.19 -3.41
CA VAL A 344 15.42 17.10 -2.35
C VAL A 344 16.18 16.26 -1.32
N PRO A 345 17.47 16.51 -1.08
CA PRO A 345 18.17 15.87 0.01
C PRO A 345 17.36 16.09 1.30
N LEU A 346 17.23 15.06 2.09
CA LEU A 346 16.79 15.16 3.47
C LEU A 346 17.60 16.32 4.11
N THR A 347 16.94 17.20 4.85
CA THR A 347 17.66 18.26 5.60
C THR A 347 18.72 17.62 6.49
N ASN A 348 19.73 18.39 6.94
CA ASN A 348 20.81 17.85 7.80
C ASN A 348 20.29 17.11 9.06
N GLU A 349 19.06 17.37 9.50
CA GLU A 349 18.37 16.58 10.53
C GLU A 349 17.97 15.17 10.06
N ASP A 350 17.75 15.00 8.76
CA ASP A 350 17.40 13.71 8.15
C ASP A 350 18.65 12.91 7.74
N THR A 351 19.75 13.60 7.41
CA THR A 351 21.08 12.98 7.12
C THR A 351 21.78 12.51 8.39
N ALA A 352 21.56 13.13 9.53
CA ALA A 352 22.04 12.64 10.84
C ALA A 352 21.47 11.24 11.20
N MET A 353 20.57 10.70 10.38
CA MET A 353 20.02 9.36 10.52
C MET A 353 20.81 8.28 9.77
N SER A 354 21.69 8.65 8.84
CA SER A 354 22.53 7.69 8.10
C SER A 354 23.91 7.45 8.73
N GLU A 355 24.31 8.27 9.72
CA GLU A 355 25.65 8.27 10.32
C GLU A 355 25.66 8.14 11.86
N GLY A 356 24.68 7.48 12.45
CA GLY A 356 24.71 7.15 13.87
C GLY A 356 24.66 5.64 14.06
N GLU A 357 25.79 5.06 14.39
CA GLU A 357 26.04 3.69 14.82
C GLU A 357 24.96 3.12 15.75
#